data_647c178f4f53c97d7149d35a6c8a2e0a
#
_entry.id   647c178f4f53c97d7149d35a6c8a2e0a
#
_cell.length_a   1.000
_cell.length_b   1.000
_cell.length_c   1.000
_cell.angle_alpha   90.00
_cell.angle_beta   90.00
_cell.angle_gamma   90.00
#
_symmetry.space_group_name_H-M   'P 1'
#
loop_
_entity.id
_entity.type
_entity.pdbx_description
1 polymer ?
#
loop_
_entity_poly.entity_id
_entity_poly.type
_entity_poly.pdbx_seq_one_letter_code
_entity_poly.pdbx_strand_id
1 'polypeptide(L)'
;MEKAKYSIGLDVGSTTAKVAVIDGKKNLIYSKYERHNARVKELVSHYFDEINQLIGDTKVNICVTGSVGMATAEQLQAEFVQEVVAASVYARKAHPEAKALIDIGGEDAKVVFFKPNGGMELRMNGNCAGGTGAFIDQMSVLMGVDNQKMSQLAMNAQHVYPMAARCGVFAKTDIQNLMARNLPEEDIAASIFHSIAVQTVVTLSHGIDFEAPILLCGGPLTFLPALRKAF
;
A
#
# COMPACT_ATOMS: atom_id res chain seq x y z
N MET A 1 10.95 -4.61 -36.01
CA MET A 1 11.31 -4.98 -34.62
C MET A 1 10.20 -5.89 -34.07
N GLU A 2 10.55 -7.09 -33.66
CA GLU A 2 9.58 -8.02 -33.07
C GLU A 2 9.01 -7.46 -31.77
N LYS A 3 7.68 -7.44 -31.66
CA LYS A 3 6.98 -6.88 -30.50
C LYS A 3 7.22 -7.82 -29.31
N ALA A 4 7.57 -7.24 -28.14
CA ALA A 4 7.70 -8.04 -26.92
C ALA A 4 6.39 -8.80 -26.63
N LYS A 5 6.51 -10.10 -26.35
CA LYS A 5 5.36 -10.99 -26.12
C LYS A 5 4.75 -10.78 -24.71
N TYR A 6 5.59 -10.39 -23.75
CA TYR A 6 5.20 -10.17 -22.37
C TYR A 6 5.67 -8.81 -21.85
N SER A 7 4.98 -8.30 -20.84
CA SER A 7 5.41 -7.11 -20.09
C SER A 7 5.51 -7.45 -18.61
N ILE A 8 6.62 -7.04 -17.99
CA ILE A 8 6.92 -7.24 -16.58
C ILE A 8 6.85 -5.88 -15.89
N GLY A 9 6.01 -5.77 -14.88
CA GLY A 9 5.98 -4.65 -13.94
C GLY A 9 6.63 -5.07 -12.63
N LEU A 10 7.61 -4.31 -12.15
CA LEU A 10 8.29 -4.55 -10.88
C LEU A 10 8.13 -3.32 -9.98
N ASP A 11 7.52 -3.50 -8.83
CA ASP A 11 7.38 -2.46 -7.80
C ASP A 11 8.29 -2.79 -6.61
N VAL A 12 9.29 -1.94 -6.37
CA VAL A 12 10.25 -2.09 -5.27
C VAL A 12 10.02 -0.96 -4.28
N GLY A 13 9.21 -1.24 -3.26
CA GLY A 13 8.96 -0.32 -2.15
C GLY A 13 10.00 -0.42 -1.05
N SER A 14 9.84 0.35 0.02
CA SER A 14 10.75 0.37 1.20
C SER A 14 10.80 -0.97 1.96
N THR A 15 9.70 -1.72 2.00
CA THR A 15 9.57 -2.96 2.78
C THR A 15 9.27 -4.19 1.94
N THR A 16 8.66 -4.02 0.78
CA THR A 16 8.16 -5.11 -0.06
C THR A 16 8.55 -4.92 -1.52
N ALA A 17 8.71 -6.04 -2.24
CA ALA A 17 8.74 -6.03 -3.69
C ALA A 17 7.54 -6.80 -4.25
N LYS A 18 7.04 -6.33 -5.38
CA LYS A 18 5.94 -6.94 -6.12
C LYS A 18 6.34 -7.06 -7.58
N VAL A 19 5.93 -8.14 -8.19
CA VAL A 19 6.11 -8.35 -9.62
C VAL A 19 4.81 -8.82 -10.26
N ALA A 20 4.54 -8.34 -11.46
CA ALA A 20 3.43 -8.81 -12.27
C ALA A 20 3.91 -9.00 -13.71
N VAL A 21 3.48 -10.10 -14.33
CA VAL A 21 3.74 -10.40 -15.74
C VAL A 21 2.42 -10.51 -16.48
N ILE A 22 2.27 -9.77 -17.54
CA ILE A 22 1.10 -9.81 -18.40
C ILE A 22 1.49 -10.25 -19.82
N ASP A 23 0.59 -11.00 -20.48
CA ASP A 23 0.73 -11.37 -21.88
C ASP A 23 0.33 -10.23 -22.84
N GLY A 24 0.49 -10.46 -24.14
CA GLY A 24 0.11 -9.51 -25.18
C GLY A 24 -1.38 -9.16 -25.23
N LYS A 25 -2.24 -9.96 -24.59
CA LYS A 25 -3.68 -9.72 -24.40
C LYS A 25 -4.01 -9.04 -23.10
N LYS A 26 -2.96 -8.67 -22.29
CA LYS A 26 -3.05 -8.09 -20.94
C LYS A 26 -3.63 -9.02 -19.86
N ASN A 27 -3.59 -10.32 -20.08
CA ASN A 27 -3.91 -11.27 -19.01
C ASN A 27 -2.74 -11.37 -18.04
N LEU A 28 -3.04 -11.33 -16.74
CA LEU A 28 -2.04 -11.55 -15.68
C LEU A 28 -1.69 -13.05 -15.68
N ILE A 29 -0.42 -13.39 -15.95
CA ILE A 29 0.06 -14.78 -16.01
C ILE A 29 0.95 -15.16 -14.82
N TYR A 30 1.51 -14.16 -14.13
CA TYR A 30 2.33 -14.36 -12.94
C TYR A 30 2.29 -13.13 -12.07
N SER A 31 2.23 -13.30 -10.74
CA SER A 31 2.41 -12.21 -9.79
C SER A 31 2.91 -12.71 -8.45
N LYS A 32 3.75 -11.90 -7.80
CA LYS A 32 4.19 -12.10 -6.41
C LYS A 32 4.22 -10.78 -5.63
N TYR A 33 4.06 -10.91 -4.32
CA TYR A 33 4.12 -9.81 -3.36
C TYR A 33 4.80 -10.33 -2.10
N GLU A 34 6.03 -9.88 -1.82
CA GLU A 34 6.84 -10.41 -0.73
C GLU A 34 7.62 -9.30 0.00
N ARG A 35 7.92 -9.52 1.29
CA ARG A 35 8.84 -8.66 2.04
C ARG A 35 10.27 -8.99 1.63
N HIS A 36 11.04 -7.98 1.25
CA HIS A 36 12.45 -8.19 0.84
C HIS A 36 13.45 -8.25 2.01
N ASN A 37 13.06 -7.81 3.22
CA ASN A 37 13.91 -7.82 4.41
C ASN A 37 15.33 -7.24 4.13
N ALA A 38 15.39 -6.11 3.44
CA ALA A 38 16.60 -5.43 2.93
C ALA A 38 17.43 -6.23 1.90
N ARG A 39 16.95 -7.40 1.42
CA ARG A 39 17.59 -8.24 0.39
C ARG A 39 16.90 -8.11 -0.95
N VAL A 40 16.75 -6.86 -1.43
CA VAL A 40 16.01 -6.55 -2.67
C VAL A 40 16.59 -7.29 -3.87
N LYS A 41 17.92 -7.25 -4.04
CA LYS A 41 18.59 -7.86 -5.21
C LYS A 41 18.36 -9.36 -5.30
N GLU A 42 18.44 -10.06 -4.16
CA GLU A 42 18.22 -11.51 -4.09
C GLU A 42 16.77 -11.86 -4.44
N LEU A 43 15.81 -11.11 -3.90
CA LEU A 43 14.40 -11.33 -4.16
C LEU A 43 14.02 -11.05 -5.62
N VAL A 44 14.53 -9.95 -6.18
CA VAL A 44 14.30 -9.61 -7.60
C VAL A 44 14.93 -10.66 -8.53
N SER A 45 16.15 -11.14 -8.23
CA SER A 45 16.75 -12.24 -8.98
C SER A 45 15.88 -13.50 -8.95
N HIS A 46 15.38 -13.86 -7.76
CA HIS A 46 14.48 -15.02 -7.62
C HIS A 46 13.19 -14.87 -8.46
N TYR A 47 12.60 -13.67 -8.50
CA TYR A 47 11.44 -13.42 -9.37
C TYR A 47 11.77 -13.66 -10.86
N PHE A 48 12.92 -13.17 -11.32
CA PHE A 48 13.32 -13.38 -12.72
C PHE A 48 13.64 -14.84 -13.04
N ASP A 49 14.19 -15.60 -12.09
CA ASP A 49 14.43 -17.04 -12.28
C ASP A 49 13.10 -17.79 -12.47
N GLU A 50 12.08 -17.50 -11.64
CA GLU A 50 10.74 -18.11 -11.78
C GLU A 50 10.05 -17.66 -13.07
N ILE A 51 10.14 -16.38 -13.43
CA ILE A 51 9.59 -15.85 -14.67
C ILE A 51 10.24 -16.52 -15.87
N ASN A 52 11.58 -16.68 -15.87
CA ASN A 52 12.30 -17.36 -16.94
C ASN A 52 11.89 -18.83 -17.08
N GLN A 53 11.64 -19.53 -15.97
CA GLN A 53 11.08 -20.88 -16.00
C GLN A 53 9.68 -20.94 -16.64
N LEU A 54 8.87 -19.90 -16.45
CA LEU A 54 7.50 -19.83 -16.96
C LEU A 54 7.42 -19.47 -18.45
N ILE A 55 8.18 -18.45 -18.88
CA ILE A 55 8.05 -17.91 -20.24
C ILE A 55 9.24 -18.21 -21.17
N GLY A 56 10.31 -18.81 -20.63
CA GLY A 56 11.54 -19.13 -21.36
C GLY A 56 12.31 -17.88 -21.80
N ASP A 57 13.30 -18.10 -22.67
CA ASP A 57 14.11 -17.02 -23.26
C ASP A 57 13.29 -16.24 -24.31
N THR A 58 12.48 -15.34 -23.81
CA THR A 58 11.54 -14.56 -24.63
C THR A 58 11.78 -13.07 -24.39
N LYS A 59 11.73 -12.30 -25.47
CA LYS A 59 11.84 -10.82 -25.36
C LYS A 59 10.67 -10.24 -24.58
N VAL A 60 11.00 -9.48 -23.54
CA VAL A 60 10.03 -8.84 -22.65
C VAL A 60 10.22 -7.33 -22.59
N ASN A 61 9.15 -6.58 -22.25
CA ASN A 61 9.27 -5.20 -21.79
C ASN A 61 9.29 -5.21 -20.26
N ILE A 62 10.19 -4.42 -19.67
CA ILE A 62 10.30 -4.29 -18.21
C ILE A 62 10.08 -2.81 -17.85
N CYS A 63 9.22 -2.59 -16.87
CA CYS A 63 9.02 -1.28 -16.25
C CYS A 63 9.12 -1.44 -14.73
N VAL A 64 9.88 -0.56 -14.09
CA VAL A 64 10.12 -0.58 -12.64
C VAL A 64 9.49 0.63 -12.00
N THR A 65 8.95 0.44 -10.80
CA THR A 65 8.38 1.49 -9.95
C THR A 65 8.72 1.23 -8.48
N GLY A 66 8.19 2.06 -7.59
CA GLY A 66 8.37 1.95 -6.14
C GLY A 66 9.45 2.88 -5.61
N SER A 67 9.37 3.18 -4.31
CA SER A 67 10.18 4.20 -3.63
C SER A 67 11.70 3.93 -3.68
N VAL A 68 12.12 2.67 -3.78
CA VAL A 68 13.53 2.28 -3.94
C VAL A 68 13.82 1.60 -5.30
N GLY A 69 12.87 1.64 -6.23
CA GLY A 69 12.96 0.96 -7.53
C GLY A 69 13.97 1.56 -8.52
N MET A 70 14.37 2.82 -8.35
CA MET A 70 15.26 3.51 -9.31
C MET A 70 16.60 2.79 -9.53
N ALA A 71 17.28 2.39 -8.47
CA ALA A 71 18.53 1.64 -8.57
C ALA A 71 18.34 0.27 -9.25
N THR A 72 17.19 -0.37 -9.02
CA THR A 72 16.84 -1.64 -9.69
C THR A 72 16.59 -1.40 -11.18
N ALA A 73 15.90 -0.32 -11.56
CA ALA A 73 15.67 0.05 -12.95
C ALA A 73 17.00 0.30 -13.71
N GLU A 74 17.92 1.03 -13.09
CA GLU A 74 19.26 1.27 -13.65
C GLU A 74 20.04 -0.05 -13.87
N GLN A 75 20.03 -0.96 -12.88
CA GLN A 75 20.69 -2.27 -13.01
C GLN A 75 20.10 -3.14 -14.12
N LEU A 76 18.78 -3.09 -14.30
CA LEU A 76 18.05 -3.84 -15.32
C LEU A 76 18.02 -3.12 -16.67
N GLN A 77 18.55 -1.90 -16.77
CA GLN A 77 18.42 -1.02 -17.95
C GLN A 77 16.95 -0.88 -18.39
N ALA A 78 16.04 -0.82 -17.42
CA ALA A 78 14.60 -0.75 -17.60
C ALA A 78 14.07 0.67 -17.39
N GLU A 79 12.88 0.94 -17.92
CA GLU A 79 12.18 2.19 -17.69
C GLU A 79 11.73 2.28 -16.23
N PHE A 80 11.96 3.44 -15.59
CA PHE A 80 11.43 3.76 -14.26
C PHE A 80 10.24 4.70 -14.36
N VAL A 81 9.15 4.36 -13.67
CA VAL A 81 7.95 5.20 -13.55
C VAL A 81 7.65 5.42 -12.07
N GLN A 82 7.36 6.66 -11.69
CA GLN A 82 6.96 6.94 -10.32
C GLN A 82 5.70 6.16 -9.92
N GLU A 83 5.67 5.63 -8.71
CA GLU A 83 4.62 4.76 -8.17
C GLU A 83 3.22 5.39 -8.32
N VAL A 84 3.08 6.67 -7.95
CA VAL A 84 1.81 7.38 -8.06
C VAL A 84 1.33 7.51 -9.51
N VAL A 85 2.25 7.63 -10.47
CA VAL A 85 1.91 7.70 -11.89
C VAL A 85 1.45 6.32 -12.37
N ALA A 86 2.17 5.25 -12.01
CA ALA A 86 1.79 3.87 -12.36
C ALA A 86 0.40 3.52 -11.81
N ALA A 87 0.16 3.79 -10.51
CA ALA A 87 -1.13 3.56 -9.86
C ALA A 87 -2.25 4.38 -10.50
N SER A 88 -2.01 5.65 -10.82
CA SER A 88 -3.00 6.53 -11.46
C SER A 88 -3.36 6.08 -12.89
N VAL A 89 -2.39 5.60 -13.65
CA VAL A 89 -2.63 5.06 -15.01
C VAL A 89 -3.49 3.80 -14.92
N TYR A 90 -3.21 2.91 -13.97
CA TYR A 90 -4.04 1.73 -13.73
C TYR A 90 -5.45 2.12 -13.31
N ALA A 91 -5.58 2.98 -12.29
CA ALA A 91 -6.88 3.42 -11.78
C ALA A 91 -7.77 3.99 -12.87
N ARG A 92 -7.25 4.90 -13.70
CA ARG A 92 -8.01 5.51 -14.79
C ARG A 92 -8.45 4.53 -15.87
N LYS A 93 -7.65 3.46 -16.11
CA LYS A 93 -7.99 2.44 -17.12
C LYS A 93 -8.96 1.39 -16.61
N ALA A 94 -8.76 0.92 -15.38
CA ALA A 94 -9.54 -0.16 -14.80
C ALA A 94 -10.80 0.33 -14.07
N HIS A 95 -10.74 1.56 -13.53
CA HIS A 95 -11.77 2.17 -12.68
C HIS A 95 -11.98 3.64 -13.07
N PRO A 96 -12.46 3.92 -14.30
CA PRO A 96 -12.62 5.29 -14.80
C PRO A 96 -13.63 6.11 -13.97
N GLU A 97 -14.52 5.45 -13.22
CA GLU A 97 -15.49 6.06 -12.31
C GLU A 97 -14.87 6.57 -11.00
N ALA A 98 -13.66 6.09 -10.64
CA ALA A 98 -13.03 6.46 -9.39
C ALA A 98 -12.76 7.97 -9.30
N LYS A 99 -13.12 8.55 -8.15
CA LYS A 99 -12.88 9.97 -7.84
C LYS A 99 -11.58 10.21 -7.12
N ALA A 100 -11.14 9.23 -6.34
CA ALA A 100 -9.89 9.27 -5.62
C ALA A 100 -9.26 7.88 -5.51
N LEU A 101 -7.95 7.87 -5.22
CA LEU A 101 -7.19 6.69 -4.86
C LEU A 101 -6.48 6.99 -3.54
N ILE A 102 -6.65 6.14 -2.55
CA ILE A 102 -5.91 6.15 -1.28
C ILE A 102 -4.94 4.99 -1.31
N ASP A 103 -3.66 5.26 -1.16
CA ASP A 103 -2.60 4.26 -1.07
C ASP A 103 -1.91 4.36 0.29
N ILE A 104 -1.98 3.28 1.07
CA ILE A 104 -1.24 3.16 2.33
C ILE A 104 -0.09 2.18 2.11
N GLY A 105 1.11 2.74 2.06
CA GLY A 105 2.35 2.01 1.92
C GLY A 105 2.92 1.52 3.26
N GLY A 106 4.15 0.98 3.20
CA GLY A 106 4.89 0.59 4.40
C GLY A 106 5.28 1.78 5.27
N GLU A 107 5.74 2.86 4.67
CA GLU A 107 6.29 4.03 5.36
C GLU A 107 5.62 5.35 4.96
N ASP A 108 4.77 5.36 3.95
CA ASP A 108 4.07 6.53 3.46
C ASP A 108 2.57 6.26 3.25
N ALA A 109 1.80 7.33 3.14
CA ALA A 109 0.41 7.30 2.71
C ALA A 109 0.19 8.40 1.67
N LYS A 110 -0.54 8.08 0.62
CA LYS A 110 -0.78 8.96 -0.53
C LYS A 110 -2.27 8.99 -0.86
N VAL A 111 -2.71 10.13 -1.34
CA VAL A 111 -4.05 10.28 -1.94
C VAL A 111 -3.90 10.95 -3.29
N VAL A 112 -4.56 10.41 -4.28
CA VAL A 112 -4.70 11.03 -5.61
C VAL A 112 -6.16 11.35 -5.82
N PHE A 113 -6.49 12.63 -6.01
CA PHE A 113 -7.81 13.08 -6.43
C PHE A 113 -7.83 13.19 -7.96
N PHE A 114 -8.76 12.50 -8.59
CA PHE A 114 -8.95 12.55 -10.06
C PHE A 114 -9.92 13.68 -10.42
N LYS A 115 -9.45 14.62 -11.25
CA LYS A 115 -10.25 15.76 -11.68
C LYS A 115 -11.02 15.46 -12.97
N PRO A 116 -12.22 16.05 -13.18
CA PRO A 116 -13.03 15.82 -14.39
C PRO A 116 -12.31 16.19 -15.68
N ASN A 117 -11.40 17.18 -15.64
CA ASN A 117 -10.61 17.61 -16.80
C ASN A 117 -9.44 16.69 -17.16
N GLY A 118 -9.35 15.51 -16.54
CA GLY A 118 -8.26 14.56 -16.74
C GLY A 118 -7.02 14.86 -15.89
N GLY A 119 -6.99 15.95 -15.14
CA GLY A 119 -5.94 16.28 -14.18
C GLY A 119 -5.98 15.36 -12.94
N MET A 120 -4.92 15.40 -12.16
CA MET A 120 -4.87 14.75 -10.84
C MET A 120 -4.19 15.66 -9.83
N GLU A 121 -4.56 15.50 -8.56
CA GLU A 121 -3.91 16.18 -7.44
C GLU A 121 -3.40 15.14 -6.47
N LEU A 122 -2.06 15.11 -6.29
CA LEU A 122 -1.39 14.21 -5.37
C LEU A 122 -1.19 14.89 -4.02
N ARG A 123 -1.48 14.15 -2.96
CA ARG A 123 -1.15 14.49 -1.59
C ARG A 123 -0.44 13.33 -0.92
N MET A 124 0.57 13.62 -0.11
CA MET A 124 1.34 12.62 0.63
C MET A 124 1.49 13.09 2.07
N ASN A 125 1.48 12.15 3.02
CA ASN A 125 2.00 12.46 4.33
C ASN A 125 3.51 12.73 4.22
N GLY A 126 3.98 13.69 4.99
CA GLY A 126 5.41 13.99 5.03
C GLY A 126 6.23 12.92 5.77
N ASN A 127 7.07 13.34 6.72
CA ASN A 127 7.99 12.46 7.43
C ASN A 127 7.37 11.74 8.66
N CYS A 128 6.06 11.52 8.69
CA CYS A 128 5.38 10.89 9.82
C CYS A 128 4.96 9.47 9.47
N ALA A 129 5.43 8.48 10.23
CA ALA A 129 5.02 7.09 10.09
C ALA A 129 3.56 6.84 10.52
N GLY A 130 2.92 7.77 11.23
CA GLY A 130 1.51 7.66 11.61
C GLY A 130 0.61 7.50 10.38
N GLY A 131 -0.31 6.55 10.41
CA GLY A 131 -1.18 6.26 9.28
C GLY A 131 -0.58 5.34 8.23
N THR A 132 0.54 4.69 8.48
CA THR A 132 1.26 3.81 7.54
C THR A 132 1.37 2.37 8.05
N GLY A 133 1.87 1.47 7.21
CA GLY A 133 2.14 0.08 7.59
C GLY A 133 3.11 -0.04 8.77
N ALA A 134 4.15 0.80 8.82
CA ALA A 134 5.10 0.82 9.93
C ALA A 134 4.42 1.18 11.26
N PHE A 135 3.43 2.07 11.25
CA PHE A 135 2.65 2.35 12.45
C PHE A 135 1.82 1.13 12.87
N ILE A 136 1.20 0.43 11.91
CA ILE A 136 0.43 -0.80 12.18
C ILE A 136 1.35 -1.86 12.79
N ASP A 137 2.54 -2.06 12.23
CA ASP A 137 3.54 -3.01 12.77
C ASP A 137 3.94 -2.66 14.21
N GLN A 138 4.13 -1.37 14.54
CA GLN A 138 4.43 -0.94 15.91
C GLN A 138 3.27 -1.20 16.88
N MET A 139 2.03 -0.98 16.44
CA MET A 139 0.85 -1.18 17.30
C MET A 139 0.56 -2.66 17.52
N SER A 140 0.75 -3.50 16.51
CA SER A 140 0.60 -4.95 16.66
C SER A 140 1.63 -5.52 17.65
N VAL A 141 2.88 -5.06 17.59
CA VAL A 141 3.91 -5.41 18.58
C VAL A 141 3.52 -4.94 20.00
N LEU A 142 2.98 -3.73 20.12
CA LEU A 142 2.53 -3.21 21.43
C LEU A 142 1.39 -4.05 22.03
N MET A 143 0.48 -4.54 21.19
CA MET A 143 -0.62 -5.43 21.58
C MET A 143 -0.19 -6.90 21.76
N GLY A 144 1.06 -7.26 21.42
CA GLY A 144 1.57 -8.64 21.51
C GLY A 144 0.95 -9.59 20.48
N VAL A 145 0.47 -9.08 19.33
CA VAL A 145 -0.15 -9.84 18.25
C VAL A 145 0.50 -9.51 16.91
N ASP A 146 0.25 -10.31 15.88
CA ASP A 146 0.58 -9.93 14.50
C ASP A 146 -0.53 -9.09 13.85
N ASN A 147 -0.23 -8.48 12.70
CA ASN A 147 -1.16 -7.60 11.99
C ASN A 147 -2.45 -8.31 11.56
N GLN A 148 -2.38 -9.58 11.19
CA GLN A 148 -3.54 -10.36 10.78
C GLN A 148 -4.47 -10.63 11.98
N LYS A 149 -3.88 -11.03 13.10
CA LYS A 149 -4.62 -11.23 14.36
C LYS A 149 -5.24 -9.93 14.84
N MET A 150 -4.49 -8.80 14.79
CA MET A 150 -5.03 -7.49 15.15
C MET A 150 -6.22 -7.11 14.26
N SER A 151 -6.13 -7.37 12.94
CA SER A 151 -7.24 -7.14 12.01
C SER A 151 -8.45 -8.03 12.30
N GLN A 152 -8.24 -9.32 12.67
CA GLN A 152 -9.32 -10.22 13.07
C GLN A 152 -10.00 -9.76 14.36
N LEU A 153 -9.24 -9.35 15.37
CA LEU A 153 -9.78 -8.76 16.61
C LEU A 153 -10.68 -7.57 16.29
N ALA A 154 -10.18 -6.60 15.53
CA ALA A 154 -10.89 -5.38 15.18
C ALA A 154 -12.23 -5.62 14.46
N MET A 155 -12.36 -6.72 13.72
CA MET A 155 -13.63 -7.07 13.05
C MET A 155 -14.74 -7.47 14.03
N ASN A 156 -14.40 -7.85 15.27
CA ASN A 156 -15.34 -8.25 16.32
C ASN A 156 -15.61 -7.14 17.35
N ALA A 157 -15.05 -5.94 17.17
CA ALA A 157 -15.20 -4.83 18.09
C ALA A 157 -16.65 -4.36 18.25
N GLN A 158 -16.97 -3.96 19.47
CA GLN A 158 -18.26 -3.37 19.82
C GLN A 158 -18.18 -1.85 19.92
N HIS A 159 -17.00 -1.32 20.27
CA HIS A 159 -16.77 0.10 20.47
C HIS A 159 -15.49 0.56 19.79
N VAL A 160 -15.45 1.85 19.42
CA VAL A 160 -14.27 2.54 18.93
C VAL A 160 -14.01 3.72 19.85
N TYR A 161 -12.82 3.76 20.45
CA TYR A 161 -12.41 4.82 21.35
C TYR A 161 -11.68 5.94 20.61
N PRO A 162 -11.94 7.20 20.95
CA PRO A 162 -11.17 8.32 20.38
C PRO A 162 -9.68 8.20 20.72
N MET A 163 -8.84 8.38 19.72
CA MET A 163 -7.38 8.38 19.85
C MET A 163 -6.79 9.54 19.07
N ALA A 164 -5.57 9.96 19.47
CA ALA A 164 -4.86 11.00 18.75
C ALA A 164 -4.57 10.57 17.31
N ALA A 165 -5.29 11.14 16.36
CA ALA A 165 -5.19 10.78 14.95
C ALA A 165 -4.03 11.48 14.20
N ARG A 166 -3.38 12.49 14.80
CA ARG A 166 -2.36 13.31 14.10
C ARG A 166 -0.92 12.93 14.37
N CYS A 167 -0.65 12.18 15.42
CA CYS A 167 0.73 11.87 15.83
C CYS A 167 0.82 10.44 16.36
N GLY A 168 1.64 9.61 15.71
CA GLY A 168 1.85 8.23 16.11
C GLY A 168 2.39 8.07 17.53
N VAL A 169 3.14 9.04 18.06
CA VAL A 169 3.64 9.03 19.45
C VAL A 169 2.48 9.17 20.45
N PHE A 170 1.58 10.13 20.22
CA PHE A 170 0.41 10.30 21.10
C PHE A 170 -0.57 9.16 20.96
N ALA A 171 -0.80 8.66 19.72
CA ALA A 171 -1.62 7.48 19.51
C ALA A 171 -1.11 6.27 20.29
N LYS A 172 0.21 6.05 20.33
CA LYS A 172 0.83 4.98 21.16
C LYS A 172 0.50 5.15 22.64
N THR A 173 0.59 6.36 23.17
CA THR A 173 0.25 6.66 24.57
C THR A 173 -1.22 6.39 24.85
N ASP A 174 -2.11 6.79 23.95
CA ASP A 174 -3.54 6.54 24.09
C ASP A 174 -3.84 5.03 24.11
N ILE A 175 -3.21 4.25 23.23
CA ILE A 175 -3.35 2.79 23.21
C ILE A 175 -2.88 2.17 24.53
N GLN A 176 -1.73 2.60 25.07
CA GLN A 176 -1.22 2.13 26.34
C GLN A 176 -2.20 2.43 27.49
N ASN A 177 -2.84 3.61 27.47
CA ASN A 177 -3.87 3.98 28.44
C ASN A 177 -5.12 3.10 28.32
N LEU A 178 -5.56 2.78 27.09
CA LEU A 178 -6.70 1.86 26.88
C LEU A 178 -6.37 0.45 27.38
N MET A 179 -5.17 -0.06 27.10
CA MET A 179 -4.69 -1.35 27.61
C MET A 179 -4.60 -1.37 29.14
N ALA A 180 -4.05 -0.32 29.77
CA ALA A 180 -3.96 -0.20 31.22
C ALA A 180 -5.33 -0.16 31.93
N ARG A 181 -6.38 0.26 31.22
CA ARG A 181 -7.76 0.23 31.69
C ARG A 181 -8.44 -1.13 31.48
N ASN A 182 -7.71 -2.13 30.96
CA ASN A 182 -8.21 -3.47 30.64
C ASN A 182 -9.45 -3.46 29.71
N LEU A 183 -9.46 -2.56 28.71
CA LEU A 183 -10.52 -2.54 27.70
C LEU A 183 -10.34 -3.75 26.75
N PRO A 184 -11.43 -4.22 26.09
CA PRO A 184 -11.37 -5.35 25.17
C PRO A 184 -10.34 -5.12 24.04
N GLU A 185 -9.53 -6.13 23.78
CA GLU A 185 -8.50 -6.06 22.72
C GLU A 185 -9.12 -5.79 21.34
N GLU A 186 -10.31 -6.30 21.10
CA GLU A 186 -11.10 -6.08 19.89
C GLU A 186 -11.37 -4.59 19.66
N ASP A 187 -11.81 -3.91 20.72
CA ASP A 187 -12.15 -2.50 20.67
C ASP A 187 -10.89 -1.62 20.52
N ILE A 188 -9.78 -2.00 21.18
CA ILE A 188 -8.49 -1.32 21.03
C ILE A 188 -7.99 -1.47 19.59
N ALA A 189 -8.03 -2.68 19.02
CA ALA A 189 -7.60 -2.95 17.65
C ALA A 189 -8.43 -2.14 16.63
N ALA A 190 -9.75 -2.09 16.80
CA ALA A 190 -10.64 -1.29 15.95
C ALA A 190 -10.34 0.21 16.06
N SER A 191 -10.07 0.69 17.27
CA SER A 191 -9.72 2.10 17.52
C SER A 191 -8.41 2.49 16.82
N ILE A 192 -7.42 1.57 16.78
CA ILE A 192 -6.16 1.77 16.03
C ILE A 192 -6.47 1.95 14.54
N PHE A 193 -7.20 1.03 13.92
CA PHE A 193 -7.51 1.13 12.49
C PHE A 193 -8.35 2.36 12.16
N HIS A 194 -9.30 2.70 13.00
CA HIS A 194 -10.10 3.91 12.85
C HIS A 194 -9.23 5.18 12.92
N SER A 195 -8.28 5.25 13.86
CA SER A 195 -7.36 6.40 13.97
C SER A 195 -6.50 6.58 12.72
N ILE A 196 -6.08 5.47 12.09
CA ILE A 196 -5.33 5.49 10.82
C ILE A 196 -6.19 6.09 9.70
N ALA A 197 -7.43 5.63 9.57
CA ALA A 197 -8.35 6.15 8.55
C ALA A 197 -8.62 7.65 8.76
N VAL A 198 -8.95 8.06 9.99
CA VAL A 198 -9.16 9.47 10.34
C VAL A 198 -7.92 10.31 10.07
N GLN A 199 -6.74 9.83 10.46
CA GLN A 199 -5.48 10.53 10.20
C GLN A 199 -5.23 10.72 8.71
N THR A 200 -5.40 9.66 7.91
CA THR A 200 -5.22 9.71 6.46
C THR A 200 -6.17 10.73 5.84
N VAL A 201 -7.45 10.65 6.17
CA VAL A 201 -8.47 11.57 5.64
C VAL A 201 -8.16 13.01 6.05
N VAL A 202 -7.99 13.28 7.35
CA VAL A 202 -7.80 14.65 7.87
C VAL A 202 -6.49 15.27 7.39
N THR A 203 -5.41 14.46 7.31
CA THR A 203 -4.10 14.97 6.92
C THR A 203 -4.00 15.20 5.41
N LEU A 204 -4.62 14.34 4.61
CA LEU A 204 -4.45 14.37 3.16
C LEU A 204 -5.60 15.04 2.40
N SER A 205 -6.76 15.27 3.04
CA SER A 205 -7.86 16.00 2.40
C SER A 205 -7.51 17.49 2.17
N HIS A 206 -6.92 18.15 3.16
CA HIS A 206 -6.58 19.59 3.09
C HIS A 206 -7.69 20.45 2.45
N GLY A 207 -8.94 20.21 2.86
CA GLY A 207 -10.09 20.97 2.37
C GLY A 207 -10.70 20.47 1.05
N ILE A 208 -10.26 19.33 0.54
CA ILE A 208 -10.95 18.62 -0.55
C ILE A 208 -11.80 17.52 0.07
N ASP A 209 -13.08 17.50 -0.26
CA ASP A 209 -13.97 16.43 0.17
C ASP A 209 -13.72 15.16 -0.64
N PHE A 210 -13.76 14.02 0.03
CA PHE A 210 -13.67 12.73 -0.64
C PHE A 210 -15.03 12.38 -1.24
N GLU A 211 -15.04 12.20 -2.56
CA GLU A 211 -16.19 11.73 -3.31
C GLU A 211 -16.01 10.24 -3.68
N ALA A 212 -17.05 9.44 -3.48
CA ALA A 212 -17.06 8.05 -3.93
C ALA A 212 -17.30 7.95 -5.46
N PRO A 213 -16.81 6.90 -6.12
CA PRO A 213 -16.03 5.77 -5.60
C PRO A 213 -14.57 6.11 -5.30
N ILE A 214 -14.02 5.48 -4.25
CA ILE A 214 -12.62 5.62 -3.85
C ILE A 214 -11.93 4.27 -4.01
N LEU A 215 -10.78 4.25 -4.67
CA LEU A 215 -9.92 3.07 -4.75
C LEU A 215 -9.02 3.02 -3.52
N LEU A 216 -8.99 1.86 -2.86
CA LEU A 216 -8.12 1.61 -1.72
C LEU A 216 -6.98 0.69 -2.17
N CYS A 217 -5.74 1.16 -2.06
CA CYS A 217 -4.52 0.50 -2.51
C CYS A 217 -3.49 0.39 -1.40
N GLY A 218 -2.40 -0.33 -1.68
CA GLY A 218 -1.31 -0.56 -0.74
C GLY A 218 -1.47 -1.83 0.07
N GLY A 219 -0.35 -2.30 0.64
CA GLY A 219 -0.31 -3.56 1.38
C GLY A 219 -1.27 -3.60 2.57
N PRO A 220 -1.23 -2.63 3.49
CA PRO A 220 -2.16 -2.57 4.60
C PRO A 220 -3.63 -2.65 4.19
N LEU A 221 -4.05 -1.88 3.19
CA LEU A 221 -5.42 -1.90 2.70
C LEU A 221 -5.78 -3.18 1.93
N THR A 222 -4.80 -3.85 1.34
CA THR A 222 -5.01 -5.12 0.64
C THR A 222 -5.21 -6.28 1.62
N PHE A 223 -4.37 -6.37 2.65
CA PHE A 223 -4.29 -7.56 3.51
C PHE A 223 -5.03 -7.43 4.85
N LEU A 224 -5.44 -6.22 5.26
CA LEU A 224 -6.10 -5.97 6.54
C LEU A 224 -7.56 -5.51 6.35
N PRO A 225 -8.54 -6.44 6.35
CA PRO A 225 -9.94 -6.10 6.14
C PRO A 225 -10.50 -5.05 7.13
N ALA A 226 -10.04 -5.09 8.39
CA ALA A 226 -10.48 -4.10 9.38
C ALA A 226 -10.04 -2.67 9.04
N LEU A 227 -8.86 -2.50 8.43
CA LEU A 227 -8.42 -1.18 7.95
C LEU A 227 -9.33 -0.68 6.81
N ARG A 228 -9.67 -1.55 5.85
CA ARG A 228 -10.63 -1.17 4.79
C ARG A 228 -12.01 -0.78 5.33
N LYS A 229 -12.47 -1.49 6.38
CA LYS A 229 -13.75 -1.19 7.03
C LYS A 229 -13.74 0.16 7.76
N ALA A 230 -12.56 0.62 8.19
CA ALA A 230 -12.40 1.89 8.90
C ALA A 230 -12.49 3.12 7.97
N PHE A 231 -12.23 2.96 6.66
CA PHE A 231 -12.45 3.95 5.61
C PHE A 231 -13.90 3.94 5.11
#